data_60accd684999b85c72da8a8d7e26c0e8
#
_entry.id   60accd684999b85c72da8a8d7e26c0e8
#
_cell.length_a   1.000
_cell.length_b   1.000
_cell.length_c   1.000
_cell.angle_alpha   90.00
_cell.angle_beta   90.00
_cell.angle_gamma   90.00
#
_symmetry.space_group_name_H-M   'P 1'
#
loop_
_entity.id
_entity.type
_entity.pdbx_description
1 polymer ?
#
loop_
_entity_poly.entity_id
_entity_poly.type
_entity_poly.pdbx_seq_one_letter_code
_entity_poly.pdbx_strand_id
1 'polypeptide(L)' 'MQDANHNNNMMMGKADLALQYFPMAGDKITARRHLMSWIKRCPPLWEGIRQLGYHQRCQYFSPKMVQLIYH' A
#
# COMPACT_ATOMS: atom_id res chain seq x y z
N MET A 1 9.06 -15.33 14.10
CA MET A 1 9.02 -14.82 13.95
C MET A 1 8.58 -14.22 13.90
N GLN A 2 8.39 -14.14 13.81
CA GLN A 2 8.19 -13.58 13.65
C GLN A 2 7.74 -12.83 13.50
N ASP A 3 7.55 -13.33 13.65
CA ASP A 3 7.41 -12.14 13.54
C ASP A 3 6.41 -11.47 12.65
N ALA A 4 5.48 -12.01 11.95
CA ALA A 4 4.48 -11.50 11.09
C ALA A 4 3.64 -10.41 11.74
N ASN A 5 3.45 -10.51 13.01
CA ASN A 5 2.66 -9.54 13.74
C ASN A 5 3.28 -8.15 13.72
N HIS A 6 4.58 -8.09 13.63
CA HIS A 6 5.25 -6.80 13.62
C HIS A 6 4.99 -6.04 12.34
N ASN A 7 4.72 -6.74 11.28
CA ASN A 7 4.50 -6.11 9.98
C ASN A 7 3.28 -5.20 9.98
N ASN A 8 2.32 -5.51 10.82
CA ASN A 8 1.08 -4.71 10.87
C ASN A 8 1.30 -3.32 11.41
N ASN A 9 2.40 -3.11 12.12
CA ASN A 9 2.69 -1.83 12.76
C ASN A 9 3.86 -1.12 12.14
N MET A 10 4.33 -1.58 11.00
CA MET A 10 5.51 -1.01 10.36
C MET A 10 5.13 -0.37 9.04
N MET A 11 5.93 0.63 8.66
CA MET A 11 5.81 1.22 7.34
C MET A 11 6.17 0.18 6.30
N MET A 12 5.46 0.21 5.19
CA MET A 12 5.78 -0.65 4.06
C MET A 12 6.03 0.20 2.83
N GLY A 13 7.03 -0.19 2.05
CA GLY A 13 7.25 0.44 0.76
C GLY A 13 6.08 0.18 -0.16
N LYS A 14 5.70 1.20 -0.93
CA LYS A 14 4.57 1.07 -1.85
C LYS A 14 4.77 -0.09 -2.81
N ALA A 15 5.99 -0.22 -3.34
CA ALA A 15 6.27 -1.29 -4.28
C ALA A 15 6.24 -2.65 -3.63
N ASP A 16 6.73 -2.73 -2.39
CA ASP A 16 6.73 -4.00 -1.66
C ASP A 16 5.30 -4.46 -1.36
N LEU A 17 4.47 -3.53 -0.90
CA LEU A 17 3.06 -3.85 -0.65
C LEU A 17 2.37 -4.23 -1.95
N ALA A 18 2.68 -3.51 -3.02
CA ALA A 18 2.07 -3.79 -4.32
C ALA A 18 2.37 -5.20 -4.80
N LEU A 19 3.60 -5.68 -4.59
CA LEU A 19 3.94 -7.04 -4.99
C LEU A 19 3.18 -8.09 -4.20
N GLN A 20 2.82 -7.79 -2.96
CA GLN A 20 2.02 -8.72 -2.18
C GLN A 20 0.61 -8.84 -2.75
N TYR A 21 0.07 -7.74 -3.26
CA TYR A 21 -1.26 -7.77 -3.88
C TYR A 21 -1.24 -8.28 -5.31
N PHE A 22 -0.16 -7.99 -6.02
CA PHE A 22 -0.09 -8.31 -7.45
C PHE A 22 1.22 -9.04 -7.75
N PRO A 23 1.40 -10.25 -7.19
CA PRO A 23 2.64 -10.99 -7.39
C PRO A 23 2.88 -11.37 -8.84
N MET A 24 1.82 -11.42 -9.64
CA MET A 24 1.94 -11.78 -11.05
C MET A 24 2.37 -10.60 -11.92
N ALA A 25 2.55 -9.43 -11.34
CA ALA A 25 2.91 -8.24 -12.13
C ALA A 25 4.32 -8.32 -12.71
N GLY A 26 5.19 -9.13 -12.12
CA GLY A 26 6.50 -9.36 -12.66
C GLY A 26 7.58 -8.47 -12.08
N ASP A 27 7.27 -7.22 -11.78
CA ASP A 27 8.24 -6.32 -11.18
C ASP A 27 7.54 -5.31 -10.29
N LYS A 28 8.34 -4.61 -9.48
CA LYS A 28 7.80 -3.69 -8.48
C LYS A 28 7.13 -2.47 -9.10
N ILE A 29 7.67 -1.99 -10.20
CA ILE A 29 7.12 -0.79 -10.84
C ILE A 29 5.72 -1.07 -11.37
N THR A 30 5.56 -2.19 -12.05
CA THR A 30 4.27 -2.58 -12.59
C THR A 30 3.28 -2.85 -11.47
N ALA A 31 3.71 -3.56 -10.42
CA ALA A 31 2.85 -3.85 -9.29
C ALA A 31 2.37 -2.56 -8.63
N ARG A 32 3.26 -1.59 -8.45
CA ARG A 32 2.90 -0.32 -7.83
C ARG A 32 1.86 0.41 -8.65
N ARG A 33 2.01 0.40 -9.98
CA ARG A 33 1.03 1.03 -10.86
C ARG A 33 -0.34 0.41 -10.70
N HIS A 34 -0.38 -0.91 -10.66
CA HIS A 34 -1.65 -1.62 -10.48
C HIS A 34 -2.28 -1.29 -9.14
N LEU A 35 -1.47 -1.28 -8.08
CA LEU A 35 -1.98 -0.98 -6.76
C LEU A 35 -2.56 0.43 -6.70
N MET A 36 -1.83 1.42 -7.21
CA MET A 36 -2.30 2.80 -7.16
C MET A 36 -3.54 3.00 -8.00
N SER A 37 -3.61 2.34 -9.15
CA SER A 37 -4.80 2.40 -9.98
C SER A 37 -6.00 1.83 -9.24
N TRP A 38 -5.81 0.70 -8.57
CA TRP A 38 -6.88 0.07 -7.80
C TRP A 38 -7.35 0.97 -6.67
N ILE A 39 -6.40 1.57 -5.93
CA ILE A 39 -6.74 2.45 -4.82
C ILE A 39 -7.55 3.65 -5.32
N LYS A 40 -7.13 4.23 -6.42
CA LYS A 40 -7.80 5.41 -6.96
C LYS A 40 -9.20 5.11 -7.47
N ARG A 41 -9.46 3.87 -7.82
CA ARG A 41 -10.80 3.45 -8.25
C ARG A 41 -11.74 3.23 -7.09
N CYS A 42 -11.23 3.27 -5.88
CA CYS A 42 -12.03 3.07 -4.69
C CYS A 42 -12.06 4.39 -3.90
N PRO A 43 -13.03 5.28 -4.18
CA PRO A 43 -13.01 6.61 -3.58
C PRO A 43 -12.91 6.64 -2.07
N PRO A 44 -13.63 5.81 -1.31
CA PRO A 44 -13.48 5.83 0.15
C PRO A 44 -12.05 5.50 0.60
N LEU A 45 -11.42 4.54 -0.05
CA LEU A 45 -10.06 4.17 0.27
C LEU A 45 -9.08 5.27 -0.11
N TRP A 46 -9.23 5.82 -1.29
CA TRP A 46 -8.37 6.89 -1.77
C TRP A 46 -8.44 8.09 -0.84
N GLU A 47 -9.64 8.49 -0.48
CA GLU A 47 -9.86 9.61 0.43
C GLU A 47 -9.25 9.30 1.81
N GLY A 48 -9.43 8.08 2.27
CA GLY A 48 -8.91 7.66 3.56
C GLY A 48 -7.41 7.77 3.67
N ILE A 49 -6.68 7.28 2.66
CA ILE A 49 -5.23 7.34 2.74
C ILE A 49 -4.72 8.77 2.56
N ARG A 50 -5.43 9.60 1.80
CA ARG A 50 -5.04 11.01 1.67
C ARG A 50 -5.20 11.74 2.99
N GLN A 51 -6.26 11.45 3.73
CA GLN A 51 -6.45 12.06 5.04
C GLN A 51 -5.37 11.64 6.03
N LEU A 52 -4.75 10.50 5.81
CA LEU A 52 -3.66 10.05 6.66
C LEU A 52 -2.31 10.66 6.27
N GLY A 53 -2.30 11.56 5.29
CA GLY A 53 -1.10 12.28 4.90
C GLY A 53 -0.43 11.79 3.62
N TYR A 54 -1.10 10.91 2.88
CA TYR A 54 -0.52 10.41 1.65
C TYR A 54 -0.44 11.50 0.58
N HIS A 55 0.66 11.50 -0.17
CA HIS A 55 0.80 12.33 -1.37
C HIS A 55 1.66 11.58 -2.39
N GLN A 56 1.73 12.10 -3.60
CA GLN A 56 2.37 11.39 -4.71
C GLN A 56 3.84 11.07 -4.46
N ARG A 57 4.52 11.86 -3.66
CA ARG A 57 5.94 11.64 -3.40
C ARG A 57 6.19 10.63 -2.30
N CYS A 58 5.16 10.18 -1.61
CA CYS A 58 5.30 9.16 -0.59
C CYS A 58 5.73 7.85 -1.24
N GLN A 59 6.83 7.29 -0.75
CA GLN A 59 7.31 5.99 -1.22
C GLN A 59 6.93 4.87 -0.27
N TYR A 60 6.36 5.23 0.87
CA TYR A 60 5.99 4.26 1.90
C TYR A 60 4.58 4.54 2.37
N PHE A 61 3.91 3.48 2.75
CA PHE A 61 2.62 3.59 3.42
C PHE A 61 2.86 3.52 4.93
N SER A 62 2.25 4.44 5.67
CA SER A 62 2.28 4.36 7.13
C SER A 62 1.51 3.12 7.60
N PRO A 63 1.72 2.69 8.85
CA PRO A 63 0.98 1.53 9.36
C PRO A 63 -0.53 1.69 9.23
N LYS A 64 -1.05 2.89 9.47
CA LYS A 64 -2.49 3.12 9.34
C LYS A 64 -2.95 3.01 7.90
N MET A 65 -2.15 3.49 6.96
CA MET A 65 -2.47 3.35 5.55
C MET A 65 -2.47 1.88 5.13
N VAL A 66 -1.49 1.12 5.60
CA VAL A 66 -1.41 -0.31 5.30
C VAL A 66 -2.66 -1.01 5.82
N GLN A 67 -3.08 -0.71 7.04
CA GLN A 67 -4.28 -1.31 7.61
C GLN A 67 -5.51 -0.98 6.78
N LEU A 68 -5.62 0.25 6.34
CA LEU A 68 -6.75 0.69 5.54
C LEU A 68 -6.81 -0.05 4.21
N ILE A 69 -5.66 -0.23 3.58
CA ILE A 69 -5.57 -0.94 2.31
C ILE A 69 -5.96 -2.41 2.47
N TYR A 70 -5.49 -3.05 3.54
CA TYR A 70 -5.80 -4.45 3.79
C TYR A 70 -7.26 -4.67 4.22
N HIS A 71 -7.90 -3.62 4.67
CA HIS A 71 -9.29 -3.73 5.08
C HIS A 71 -10.16 -3.80 3.83
#